data_ba25efde7829e9898f219be51b272607
#
_entry.id   ba25efde7829e9898f219be51b272607
#
_cell.length_a   1.000
_cell.length_b   1.000
_cell.length_c   1.000
_cell.angle_alpha   90.00
_cell.angle_beta   90.00
_cell.angle_gamma   90.00
#
_symmetry.space_group_name_H-M   'P 1'
#
loop_
_entity.id
_entity.type
_entity.pdbx_description
1 polymer ?
#
loop_
_entity_poly.entity_id
_entity_poly.type
_entity_poly.pdbx_seq_one_letter_code
_entity_poly.pdbx_strand_id
1 'polypeptide(L)'
;VLETGVGYFTLPNHEAQKPRAKAQILGMIRRHGVTAIAIGNGTASRETEQMTVEMLRGLPGVSYMIVNEAGASVYSAGKLAAEEFPDYDVNLRSAISIARRLQDPLAELVKIDPKAIGVGQYQHSVDPAKLKARLRTVVESCVNRVGVNINTASKHILTYISGLGPVLAQNIVAYRCLLYTSDAA
;
A
#
# COMPACT_ATOMS: atom_id res chain seq x y z
N VAL A 1 -4.01 7.64 -7.46
CA VAL A 1 -5.38 7.43 -6.92
C VAL A 1 -6.36 8.12 -7.83
N LEU A 2 -7.36 7.39 -8.32
CA LEU A 2 -8.35 7.92 -9.26
C LEU A 2 -9.59 8.47 -8.54
N GLU A 3 -10.03 7.79 -7.49
CA GLU A 3 -11.19 8.16 -6.70
C GLU A 3 -11.06 7.63 -5.28
N THR A 4 -11.66 8.30 -4.31
CA THR A 4 -11.71 7.88 -2.91
C THR A 4 -13.14 7.94 -2.38
N GLY A 5 -13.42 7.13 -1.37
CA GLY A 5 -14.71 7.13 -0.71
C GLY A 5 -14.61 6.56 0.70
N VAL A 6 -15.54 6.98 1.56
CA VAL A 6 -15.66 6.48 2.93
C VAL A 6 -17.03 5.84 3.08
N GLY A 7 -17.06 4.63 3.59
CA GLY A 7 -18.31 3.90 3.87
C GLY A 7 -18.27 3.26 5.25
N TYR A 8 -19.33 3.43 6.01
CA TYR A 8 -19.51 2.80 7.32
C TYR A 8 -20.54 1.68 7.17
N PHE A 9 -20.13 0.43 7.31
CA PHE A 9 -21.02 -0.74 7.12
C PHE A 9 -20.69 -1.94 8.03
N THR A 10 -19.62 -1.83 8.81
CA THR A 10 -19.07 -2.94 9.59
C THR A 10 -19.61 -3.02 11.02
N LEU A 11 -20.23 -1.96 11.53
CA LEU A 11 -20.82 -1.94 12.85
C LEU A 11 -22.33 -2.28 12.78
N PRO A 12 -22.90 -2.96 13.78
CA PRO A 12 -24.32 -3.31 13.81
C PRO A 12 -25.27 -2.13 13.60
N ASN A 13 -24.88 -0.96 14.11
CA ASN A 13 -25.68 0.26 13.98
C ASN A 13 -25.62 0.89 12.58
N HIS A 14 -24.80 0.38 11.66
CA HIS A 14 -24.61 0.93 10.32
C HIS A 14 -25.20 0.06 9.21
N GLU A 15 -26.03 -0.94 9.54
CA GLU A 15 -26.64 -1.80 8.52
C GLU A 15 -27.44 -1.04 7.47
N ALA A 16 -28.11 0.04 7.85
CA ALA A 16 -28.83 0.92 6.94
C ALA A 16 -27.92 1.61 5.90
N GLN A 17 -26.62 1.70 6.15
CA GLN A 17 -25.65 2.31 5.24
C GLN A 17 -25.03 1.32 4.24
N LYS A 18 -25.18 0.00 4.48
CA LYS A 18 -24.64 -1.04 3.59
C LYS A 18 -25.06 -0.87 2.11
N PRO A 19 -26.34 -0.62 1.78
CA PRO A 19 -26.76 -0.45 0.39
C PRO A 19 -26.06 0.74 -0.29
N ARG A 20 -25.88 1.84 0.43
CA ARG A 20 -25.19 3.02 -0.07
C ARG A 20 -23.70 2.73 -0.31
N ALA A 21 -23.02 2.07 0.65
CA ALA A 21 -21.63 1.68 0.50
C ALA A 21 -21.42 0.74 -0.68
N LYS A 22 -22.30 -0.27 -0.84
CA LYS A 22 -22.28 -1.18 -2.00
C LYS A 22 -22.45 -0.42 -3.31
N ALA A 23 -23.43 0.47 -3.42
CA ALA A 23 -23.67 1.25 -4.62
C ALA A 23 -22.48 2.15 -4.99
N GLN A 24 -21.83 2.75 -3.99
CA GLN A 24 -20.62 3.55 -4.18
C GLN A 24 -19.47 2.72 -4.74
N ILE A 25 -19.17 1.58 -4.11
CA ILE A 25 -18.08 0.68 -4.53
C ILE A 25 -18.36 0.14 -5.94
N LEU A 26 -19.59 -0.31 -6.23
CA LEU A 26 -19.97 -0.78 -7.56
C LEU A 26 -19.83 0.32 -8.62
N GLY A 27 -20.16 1.56 -8.26
CA GLY A 27 -19.96 2.72 -9.12
C GLY A 27 -18.49 2.95 -9.45
N MET A 28 -17.60 2.88 -8.44
CA MET A 28 -16.14 3.01 -8.62
C MET A 28 -15.57 1.89 -9.50
N ILE A 29 -15.98 0.64 -9.24
CA ILE A 29 -15.55 -0.52 -10.03
C ILE A 29 -15.87 -0.31 -11.51
N ARG A 30 -17.09 0.10 -11.83
CA ARG A 30 -17.53 0.31 -13.21
C ARG A 30 -16.85 1.50 -13.89
N ARG A 31 -16.72 2.63 -13.19
CA ARG A 31 -16.09 3.85 -13.73
C ARG A 31 -14.62 3.65 -14.06
N HIS A 32 -13.92 2.91 -13.24
CA HIS A 32 -12.46 2.79 -13.34
C HIS A 32 -12.00 1.41 -13.86
N GLY A 33 -12.91 0.54 -14.27
CA GLY A 33 -12.56 -0.79 -14.79
C GLY A 33 -11.78 -1.63 -13.79
N VAL A 34 -12.16 -1.59 -12.49
CA VAL A 34 -11.45 -2.30 -11.43
C VAL A 34 -11.58 -3.80 -11.63
N THR A 35 -10.47 -4.52 -11.63
CA THR A 35 -10.41 -5.98 -11.78
C THR A 35 -10.02 -6.72 -10.50
N ALA A 36 -9.45 -6.00 -9.52
CA ALA A 36 -9.01 -6.58 -8.25
C ALA A 36 -9.33 -5.65 -7.07
N ILE A 37 -9.79 -6.24 -5.96
CA ILE A 37 -10.09 -5.56 -4.70
C ILE A 37 -9.15 -6.09 -3.63
N ALA A 38 -8.38 -5.21 -2.99
CA ALA A 38 -7.57 -5.55 -1.82
C ALA A 38 -8.35 -5.24 -0.55
N ILE A 39 -8.45 -6.22 0.35
CA ILE A 39 -9.09 -6.08 1.66
C ILE A 39 -8.02 -6.29 2.73
N GLY A 40 -7.83 -5.33 3.63
CA GLY A 40 -6.94 -5.49 4.78
C GLY A 40 -7.41 -6.61 5.71
N ASN A 41 -6.48 -7.35 6.33
CA ASN A 41 -6.78 -8.46 7.21
C ASN A 41 -7.01 -8.06 8.69
N GLY A 42 -7.24 -6.80 8.96
CA GLY A 42 -7.45 -6.28 10.33
C GLY A 42 -8.90 -6.34 10.80
N THR A 43 -9.26 -5.36 11.63
CA THR A 43 -10.60 -5.24 12.19
C THR A 43 -11.66 -5.16 11.08
N ALA A 44 -12.76 -5.89 11.25
CA ALA A 44 -13.88 -5.95 10.30
C ALA A 44 -13.53 -6.50 8.90
N SER A 45 -12.42 -7.23 8.75
CA SER A 45 -12.06 -7.84 7.46
C SER A 45 -13.09 -8.86 6.99
N ARG A 46 -13.67 -9.65 7.91
CA ARG A 46 -14.69 -10.66 7.61
C ARG A 46 -15.99 -10.04 7.09
N GLU A 47 -16.46 -8.98 7.73
CA GLU A 47 -17.67 -8.26 7.32
C GLU A 47 -17.46 -7.59 5.95
N THR A 48 -16.28 -7.04 5.73
CA THR A 48 -15.88 -6.45 4.43
C THR A 48 -15.81 -7.52 3.35
N GLU A 49 -15.22 -8.68 3.65
CA GLU A 49 -15.15 -9.82 2.74
C GLU A 49 -16.54 -10.32 2.37
N GLN A 50 -17.42 -10.55 3.34
CA GLN A 50 -18.79 -10.99 3.10
C GLN A 50 -19.55 -10.03 2.19
N MET A 51 -19.47 -8.72 2.47
CA MET A 51 -20.09 -7.71 1.64
C MET A 51 -19.52 -7.71 0.21
N THR A 52 -18.20 -7.88 0.08
CA THR A 52 -17.52 -7.95 -1.22
C THR A 52 -17.97 -9.17 -2.00
N VAL A 53 -18.03 -10.36 -1.38
CA VAL A 53 -18.54 -11.59 -2.02
C VAL A 53 -19.96 -11.41 -2.52
N GLU A 54 -20.84 -10.80 -1.73
CA GLU A 54 -22.21 -10.50 -2.16
C GLU A 54 -22.26 -9.57 -3.38
N MET A 55 -21.42 -8.54 -3.40
CA MET A 55 -21.34 -7.61 -4.54
C MET A 55 -20.80 -8.29 -5.81
N LEU A 56 -19.80 -9.15 -5.67
CA LEU A 56 -19.13 -9.78 -6.82
C LEU A 56 -19.93 -10.88 -7.48
N ARG A 57 -20.98 -11.43 -6.85
CA ARG A 57 -21.87 -12.44 -7.46
C ARG A 57 -22.46 -11.99 -8.81
N GLY A 58 -22.58 -10.66 -9.04
CA GLY A 58 -23.09 -10.09 -10.29
C GLY A 58 -22.04 -9.44 -11.17
N LEU A 59 -20.74 -9.59 -10.88
CA LEU A 59 -19.65 -8.89 -11.56
C LEU A 59 -18.56 -9.88 -12.01
N PRO A 60 -18.74 -10.54 -13.17
CA PRO A 60 -17.68 -11.39 -13.71
C PRO A 60 -16.44 -10.54 -14.05
N GLY A 61 -15.25 -11.09 -13.81
CA GLY A 61 -13.97 -10.44 -14.12
C GLY A 61 -13.41 -9.56 -13.00
N VAL A 62 -14.09 -9.45 -11.84
CA VAL A 62 -13.55 -8.77 -10.65
C VAL A 62 -13.25 -9.82 -9.58
N SER A 63 -12.04 -9.79 -9.04
CA SER A 63 -11.58 -10.65 -7.94
C SER A 63 -11.30 -9.85 -6.68
N TYR A 64 -11.18 -10.52 -5.54
CA TYR A 64 -10.71 -9.90 -4.31
C TYR A 64 -9.59 -10.73 -3.67
N MET A 65 -8.79 -10.07 -2.84
CA MET A 65 -7.72 -10.71 -2.07
C MET A 65 -7.62 -10.08 -0.68
N ILE A 66 -7.46 -10.93 0.33
CA ILE A 66 -7.12 -10.49 1.68
C ILE A 66 -5.64 -10.16 1.72
N VAL A 67 -5.30 -8.94 2.08
CA VAL A 67 -3.93 -8.41 2.11
C VAL A 67 -3.52 -8.15 3.55
N ASN A 68 -2.32 -8.57 3.90
CA ASN A 68 -1.75 -8.28 5.22
C ASN A 68 -1.53 -6.77 5.38
N GLU A 69 -2.15 -6.18 6.41
CA GLU A 69 -2.08 -4.74 6.70
C GLU A 69 -1.05 -4.37 7.77
N ALA A 70 -0.24 -5.33 8.26
CA ALA A 70 0.75 -5.05 9.31
C ALA A 70 1.61 -3.83 8.96
N GLY A 71 1.73 -2.89 9.90
CA GLY A 71 2.47 -1.65 9.74
C GLY A 71 1.82 -0.59 8.83
N ALA A 72 0.65 -0.83 8.23
CA ALA A 72 -0.02 0.16 7.38
C ALA A 72 -0.39 1.44 8.15
N SER A 73 -0.81 1.31 9.41
CA SER A 73 -1.09 2.44 10.30
C SER A 73 0.17 3.24 10.63
N VAL A 74 1.31 2.57 10.80
CA VAL A 74 2.60 3.24 11.05
C VAL A 74 3.03 4.04 9.80
N TYR A 75 2.91 3.46 8.62
CA TYR A 75 3.17 4.17 7.36
C TYR A 75 2.25 5.37 7.20
N SER A 76 0.93 5.19 7.34
CA SER A 76 -0.07 6.24 7.06
C SER A 76 0.07 7.46 7.97
N ALA A 77 0.50 7.28 9.21
CA ALA A 77 0.79 8.35 10.16
C ALA A 77 2.20 8.95 9.98
N GLY A 78 3.05 8.32 9.19
CA GLY A 78 4.45 8.73 8.99
C GLY A 78 4.62 9.90 8.02
N LYS A 79 5.79 10.53 8.11
CA LYS A 79 6.16 11.67 7.25
C LYS A 79 6.15 11.29 5.76
N LEU A 80 6.64 10.10 5.41
CA LEU A 80 6.69 9.63 4.04
C LEU A 80 5.29 9.57 3.40
N ALA A 81 4.30 9.04 4.13
CA ALA A 81 2.92 9.00 3.62
C ALA A 81 2.29 10.39 3.50
N ALA A 82 2.67 11.32 4.40
CA ALA A 82 2.24 12.72 4.31
C ALA A 82 2.85 13.44 3.09
N GLU A 83 4.09 13.12 2.74
CA GLU A 83 4.75 13.65 1.53
C GLU A 83 4.18 13.04 0.25
N GLU A 84 3.87 11.72 0.24
CA GLU A 84 3.29 11.04 -0.93
C GLU A 84 1.83 11.44 -1.18
N PHE A 85 1.07 11.70 -0.11
CA PHE A 85 -0.38 11.98 -0.16
C PHE A 85 -0.76 13.09 0.82
N PRO A 86 -0.35 14.35 0.56
CA PRO A 86 -0.60 15.47 1.49
C PRO A 86 -2.09 15.72 1.72
N ASP A 87 -2.93 15.54 0.70
CA ASP A 87 -4.36 15.87 0.73
C ASP A 87 -5.25 14.75 1.32
N TYR A 88 -4.68 13.60 1.65
CA TYR A 88 -5.42 12.46 2.18
C TYR A 88 -5.19 12.27 3.68
N ASP A 89 -6.24 11.87 4.39
CA ASP A 89 -6.16 11.50 5.79
C ASP A 89 -5.42 10.15 6.01
N VAL A 90 -5.15 9.81 7.26
CA VAL A 90 -4.42 8.59 7.62
C VAL A 90 -5.14 7.31 7.20
N ASN A 91 -6.48 7.31 7.17
CA ASN A 91 -7.26 6.13 6.78
C ASN A 91 -7.15 5.89 5.27
N LEU A 92 -7.29 6.94 4.47
CA LEU A 92 -7.12 6.86 3.02
C LEU A 92 -5.68 6.48 2.64
N ARG A 93 -4.66 7.05 3.31
CA ARG A 93 -3.26 6.65 3.11
C ARG A 93 -3.03 5.17 3.43
N SER A 94 -3.64 4.67 4.50
CA SER A 94 -3.58 3.26 4.87
C SER A 94 -4.23 2.36 3.80
N ALA A 95 -5.41 2.72 3.33
CA ALA A 95 -6.13 2.00 2.28
C ALA A 95 -5.32 1.95 0.96
N ILE A 96 -4.70 3.06 0.58
CA ILE A 96 -3.82 3.14 -0.60
C ILE A 96 -2.63 2.18 -0.44
N SER A 97 -1.98 2.17 0.73
CA SER A 97 -0.86 1.27 1.00
C SER A 97 -1.28 -0.20 0.89
N ILE A 98 -2.44 -0.57 1.48
CA ILE A 98 -2.96 -1.93 1.40
C ILE A 98 -3.23 -2.33 -0.06
N ALA A 99 -3.84 -1.46 -0.85
CA ALA A 99 -4.08 -1.72 -2.27
C ALA A 99 -2.78 -1.88 -3.07
N ARG A 100 -1.78 -1.04 -2.81
CA ARG A 100 -0.47 -1.11 -3.47
C ARG A 100 0.33 -2.36 -3.11
N ARG A 101 0.13 -2.93 -1.91
CA ARG A 101 0.75 -4.23 -1.55
C ARG A 101 0.28 -5.37 -2.44
N LEU A 102 -0.92 -5.28 -2.99
CA LEU A 102 -1.39 -6.26 -3.97
C LEU A 102 -0.70 -6.09 -5.32
N GLN A 103 -0.35 -4.86 -5.70
CA GLN A 103 0.33 -4.55 -6.96
C GLN A 103 1.84 -4.81 -6.89
N ASP A 104 2.50 -4.29 -5.87
CA ASP A 104 3.95 -4.43 -5.64
C ASP A 104 4.23 -4.44 -4.12
N PRO A 105 4.18 -5.63 -3.49
CA PRO A 105 4.35 -5.76 -2.05
C PRO A 105 5.71 -5.26 -1.56
N LEU A 106 6.78 -5.48 -2.32
CA LEU A 106 8.11 -5.08 -1.91
C LEU A 106 8.24 -3.55 -1.88
N ALA A 107 7.75 -2.86 -2.91
CA ALA A 107 7.80 -1.40 -2.99
C ALA A 107 7.05 -0.71 -1.85
N GLU A 108 5.99 -1.32 -1.33
CA GLU A 108 5.24 -0.78 -0.19
C GLU A 108 5.84 -1.19 1.16
N LEU A 109 6.24 -2.44 1.32
CA LEU A 109 6.77 -2.94 2.60
C LEU A 109 8.09 -2.29 2.99
N VAL A 110 8.96 -1.95 2.05
CA VAL A 110 10.24 -1.25 2.33
C VAL A 110 10.05 0.16 2.89
N LYS A 111 8.86 0.75 2.77
CA LYS A 111 8.52 2.06 3.34
C LYS A 111 8.27 2.00 4.86
N ILE A 112 8.10 0.81 5.40
CA ILE A 112 7.77 0.57 6.80
C ILE A 112 9.04 0.08 7.51
N ASP A 113 9.34 0.66 8.69
CA ASP A 113 10.41 0.12 9.52
C ASP A 113 10.09 -1.34 9.87
N PRO A 114 10.96 -2.31 9.54
CA PRO A 114 10.71 -3.71 9.83
C PRO A 114 10.37 -4.01 11.29
N LYS A 115 10.87 -3.20 12.22
CA LYS A 115 10.53 -3.31 13.65
C LYS A 115 9.04 -3.08 13.94
N ALA A 116 8.37 -2.26 13.14
CA ALA A 116 6.95 -1.95 13.30
C ALA A 116 6.04 -3.12 12.85
N ILE A 117 6.57 -4.03 12.04
CA ILE A 117 5.84 -5.22 11.57
C ILE A 117 6.01 -6.40 12.54
N GLY A 118 7.01 -6.31 13.44
CA GLY A 118 7.38 -7.40 14.35
C GLY A 118 8.38 -8.37 13.71
N VAL A 119 9.64 -8.25 14.12
CA VAL A 119 10.75 -9.05 13.57
C VAL A 119 10.89 -10.39 14.30
N GLY A 120 10.53 -10.41 15.57
CA GLY A 120 10.62 -11.61 16.39
C GLY A 120 10.25 -11.34 17.85
N GLN A 121 9.98 -12.43 18.56
CA GLN A 121 9.54 -12.39 19.97
C GLN A 121 10.54 -11.66 20.88
N TYR A 122 11.85 -11.81 20.61
CA TYR A 122 12.93 -11.26 21.44
C TYR A 122 13.55 -9.98 20.87
N GLN A 123 12.88 -9.30 19.96
CA GLN A 123 13.44 -8.07 19.34
C GLN A 123 13.77 -6.97 20.36
N HIS A 124 13.09 -6.95 21.50
CA HIS A 124 13.34 -5.99 22.59
C HIS A 124 14.54 -6.36 23.46
N SER A 125 15.04 -7.59 23.36
CA SER A 125 16.18 -8.11 24.15
C SER A 125 17.52 -7.93 23.45
N VAL A 126 17.55 -7.41 22.23
CA VAL A 126 18.77 -7.16 21.46
C VAL A 126 19.06 -5.68 21.35
N ASP A 127 20.32 -5.33 21.13
CA ASP A 127 20.76 -3.95 20.90
C ASP A 127 20.00 -3.33 19.73
N PRO A 128 19.26 -2.22 19.94
CA PRO A 128 18.43 -1.62 18.91
C PRO A 128 19.20 -1.12 17.69
N ALA A 129 20.45 -0.66 17.88
CA ALA A 129 21.28 -0.15 16.79
C ALA A 129 21.78 -1.29 15.91
N LYS A 130 22.24 -2.37 16.52
CA LYS A 130 22.68 -3.59 15.80
C LYS A 130 21.50 -4.23 15.06
N LEU A 131 20.33 -4.31 15.70
CA LEU A 131 19.12 -4.84 15.06
C LEU A 131 18.76 -4.00 13.82
N LYS A 132 18.72 -2.67 13.97
CA LYS A 132 18.41 -1.76 12.86
C LYS A 132 19.39 -1.93 11.69
N ALA A 133 20.69 -1.96 11.98
CA ALA A 133 21.72 -2.14 10.96
C ALA A 133 21.54 -3.48 10.23
N ARG A 134 21.30 -4.57 10.96
CA ARG A 134 21.11 -5.89 10.38
C ARG A 134 19.85 -6.01 9.53
N LEU A 135 18.74 -5.45 10.02
CA LEU A 135 17.50 -5.41 9.26
C LEU A 135 17.66 -4.63 7.95
N ARG A 136 18.38 -3.50 7.97
CA ARG A 136 18.68 -2.75 6.76
C ARG A 136 19.44 -3.61 5.74
N THR A 137 20.49 -4.30 6.17
CA THR A 137 21.25 -5.22 5.29
C THR A 137 20.37 -6.30 4.69
N VAL A 138 19.42 -6.86 5.47
CA VAL A 138 18.48 -7.87 4.97
C VAL A 138 17.55 -7.27 3.92
N VAL A 139 16.97 -6.09 4.17
CA VAL A 139 16.10 -5.41 3.19
C VAL A 139 16.87 -5.11 1.91
N GLU A 140 18.07 -4.54 2.00
CA GLU A 140 18.92 -4.28 0.83
C GLU A 140 19.23 -5.56 0.04
N SER A 141 19.55 -6.66 0.73
CA SER A 141 19.76 -7.95 0.09
C SER A 141 18.51 -8.47 -0.63
N CYS A 142 17.34 -8.37 0.00
CA CYS A 142 16.07 -8.78 -0.60
C CYS A 142 15.73 -7.95 -1.84
N VAL A 143 15.87 -6.62 -1.76
CA VAL A 143 15.59 -5.71 -2.88
C VAL A 143 16.50 -6.01 -4.07
N ASN A 144 17.80 -6.19 -3.82
CA ASN A 144 18.77 -6.47 -4.89
C ASN A 144 18.58 -7.88 -5.49
N ARG A 145 18.13 -8.85 -4.69
CA ARG A 145 17.86 -10.21 -5.18
C ARG A 145 16.61 -10.30 -6.05
N VAL A 146 15.56 -9.60 -5.67
CA VAL A 146 14.29 -9.55 -6.44
C VAL A 146 14.44 -8.70 -7.70
N GLY A 147 15.23 -7.64 -7.61
CA GLY A 147 15.34 -6.62 -8.63
C GLY A 147 14.20 -5.60 -8.56
N VAL A 148 14.40 -4.46 -9.19
CA VAL A 148 13.44 -3.35 -9.17
C VAL A 148 13.35 -2.77 -10.58
N ASN A 149 12.12 -2.59 -11.06
CA ASN A 149 11.90 -1.92 -12.34
C ASN A 149 12.15 -0.41 -12.20
N ILE A 150 13.21 0.08 -12.80
CA ILE A 150 13.63 1.48 -12.72
C ILE A 150 12.56 2.45 -13.25
N ASN A 151 11.72 2.01 -14.19
CA ASN A 151 10.70 2.87 -14.80
C ASN A 151 9.47 3.08 -13.89
N THR A 152 9.20 2.16 -12.96
CA THR A 152 8.01 2.22 -12.10
C THR A 152 8.33 2.39 -10.62
N ALA A 153 9.57 2.12 -10.22
CA ALA A 153 10.01 2.14 -8.83
C ALA A 153 9.83 3.52 -8.16
N SER A 154 9.42 3.53 -6.92
CA SER A 154 9.41 4.75 -6.11
C SER A 154 10.83 5.18 -5.73
N LYS A 155 11.02 6.48 -5.46
CA LYS A 155 12.28 6.99 -4.93
C LYS A 155 12.78 6.16 -3.73
N HIS A 156 11.85 5.74 -2.87
CA HIS A 156 12.20 5.06 -1.62
C HIS A 156 12.85 3.70 -1.87
N ILE A 157 12.25 2.85 -2.71
CA ILE A 157 12.81 1.52 -2.98
C ILE A 157 14.15 1.62 -3.74
N LEU A 158 14.33 2.63 -4.59
CA LEU A 158 15.58 2.85 -5.31
C LEU A 158 16.76 3.10 -4.36
N THR A 159 16.54 3.65 -3.17
CA THR A 159 17.62 3.86 -2.17
C THR A 159 18.17 2.58 -1.57
N TYR A 160 17.50 1.45 -1.75
CA TYR A 160 17.98 0.12 -1.31
C TYR A 160 18.78 -0.62 -2.38
N ILE A 161 18.86 -0.08 -3.59
CA ILE A 161 19.67 -0.67 -4.66
C ILE A 161 21.14 -0.32 -4.44
N SER A 162 22.00 -1.31 -4.53
CA SER A 162 23.45 -1.13 -4.38
C SER A 162 23.97 -0.11 -5.40
N GLY A 163 24.69 0.91 -4.92
CA GLY A 163 25.22 1.99 -5.74
C GLY A 163 24.25 3.15 -6.02
N LEU A 164 22.98 3.04 -5.67
CA LEU A 164 22.00 4.12 -5.80
C LEU A 164 21.79 4.83 -4.45
N GLY A 165 22.45 5.96 -4.27
CA GLY A 165 22.18 6.84 -3.12
C GLY A 165 20.90 7.66 -3.28
N PRO A 166 20.44 8.33 -2.20
CA PRO A 166 19.19 9.12 -2.22
C PRO A 166 19.13 10.18 -3.32
N VAL A 167 20.26 10.79 -3.66
CA VAL A 167 20.36 11.81 -4.72
C VAL A 167 20.12 11.21 -6.09
N LEU A 168 20.76 10.07 -6.39
CA LEU A 168 20.58 9.38 -7.67
C LEU A 168 19.14 8.84 -7.79
N ALA A 169 18.57 8.29 -6.71
CA ALA A 169 17.19 7.85 -6.69
C ALA A 169 16.20 9.00 -7.00
N GLN A 170 16.46 10.19 -6.44
CA GLN A 170 15.67 11.39 -6.73
C GLN A 170 15.79 11.81 -8.20
N ASN A 171 17.02 11.83 -8.73
CA ASN A 171 17.29 12.22 -10.12
C ASN A 171 16.65 11.27 -11.12
N ILE A 172 16.67 9.96 -10.86
CA ILE A 172 16.01 8.96 -11.70
C ILE A 172 14.50 9.21 -11.76
N VAL A 173 13.86 9.47 -10.61
CA VAL A 173 12.42 9.75 -10.58
C VAL A 173 12.09 11.06 -11.30
N ALA A 174 12.88 12.12 -11.10
CA ALA A 174 12.69 13.39 -11.76
C ALA A 174 12.86 13.28 -13.29
N TYR A 175 13.93 12.62 -13.75
CA TYR A 175 14.19 12.41 -15.17
C TYR A 175 13.07 11.63 -15.86
N ARG A 176 12.58 10.59 -15.23
CA ARG A 176 11.46 9.78 -15.70
C ARG A 176 10.18 10.60 -15.89
N CYS A 177 9.87 11.51 -14.95
CA CYS A 177 8.72 12.40 -15.05
C CYS A 177 8.85 13.36 -16.24
N LEU A 178 10.06 13.84 -16.53
CA LEU A 178 10.32 14.72 -17.70
C LEU A 178 10.10 13.98 -19.03
N LEU A 179 10.50 12.72 -19.14
CA LEU A 179 10.28 11.92 -20.35
C LEU A 179 8.78 11.71 -20.62
N TYR A 180 7.99 11.37 -19.59
CA TYR A 180 6.54 11.18 -19.75
C TYR A 180 5.78 12.46 -20.12
N THR A 181 6.30 13.64 -19.78
CA THR A 181 5.67 14.91 -20.17
C THR A 181 6.06 15.35 -21.59
N SER A 182 7.20 14.91 -22.12
CA SER A 182 7.63 15.21 -23.49
C SER A 182 6.94 14.34 -24.55
N ASP A 183 6.55 13.12 -24.20
CA ASP A 183 5.85 12.20 -25.10
C ASP A 183 4.32 12.46 -25.19
N ALA A 184 3.81 13.36 -24.35
CA ALA A 184 2.39 13.76 -24.31
C ALA A 184 2.09 15.08 -25.06
N ALA A 185 3.07 15.68 -25.71
CA ALA A 185 2.96 16.88 -26.54
C ALA A 185 3.13 16.51 -28.03
#